data_f3c148ad70f1deb49d12ee3c35da8b3f
#
_entry.id   f3c148ad70f1deb49d12ee3c35da8b3f
#
_cell.length_a   1.000
_cell.length_b   1.000
_cell.length_c   1.000
_cell.angle_alpha   90.00
_cell.angle_beta   90.00
_cell.angle_gamma   90.00
#
_symmetry.space_group_name_H-M   'P 1'
#
loop_
_entity.id
_entity.type
_entity.pdbx_description
1 polymer ?
#
loop_
_entity_poly.entity_id
_entity_poly.type
_entity_poly.pdbx_seq_one_letter_code
_entity_poly.pdbx_strand_id
1 'polypeptide(L)'
;MYKRQASGLPLSFIQEQLKINGHSIEVRINAEKLPDFSPSPGKVTAYHAPGGLGVRMDSALYNGYSIPPYYDSLIGKLIVHGENRKEAIARLKRALGELIIDGIDTTVPLFEELLNEDDIVNGVYTIHWLEEWLEGISK
;
A
#
# COMPACT_ATOMS: atom_id res chain seq x y z
N MET A 1 16.08 -14.90 2.47
CA MET A 1 15.55 -16.29 2.43
C MET A 1 15.94 -16.98 1.13
N TYR A 2 15.52 -16.50 -0.03
CA TYR A 2 15.81 -17.11 -1.36
C TYR A 2 17.29 -17.34 -1.67
N LYS A 3 18.20 -16.43 -1.26
CA LYS A 3 19.65 -16.61 -1.45
C LYS A 3 20.17 -17.89 -0.77
N ARG A 4 19.69 -18.19 0.44
CA ARG A 4 20.08 -19.42 1.16
C ARG A 4 19.58 -20.67 0.45
N GLN A 5 18.32 -20.65 0.02
CA GLN A 5 17.73 -21.77 -0.75
C GLN A 5 18.48 -22.03 -2.06
N ALA A 6 18.77 -20.97 -2.82
CA ALA A 6 19.52 -21.07 -4.07
C ALA A 6 20.97 -21.61 -3.86
N SER A 7 21.54 -21.42 -2.67
CA SER A 7 22.86 -21.95 -2.29
C SER A 7 22.81 -23.35 -1.68
N GLY A 8 21.64 -24.00 -1.65
CA GLY A 8 21.45 -25.31 -1.02
C GLY A 8 21.57 -25.32 0.51
N LEU A 9 21.56 -24.15 1.14
CA LEU A 9 21.66 -24.01 2.59
C LEU A 9 20.29 -24.17 3.25
N PRO A 10 20.21 -24.78 4.46
CA PRO A 10 18.97 -24.85 5.21
C PRO A 10 18.51 -23.47 5.62
N LEU A 11 17.20 -23.34 5.95
CA LEU A 11 16.66 -22.12 6.54
C LEU A 11 17.35 -21.81 7.86
N SER A 12 17.37 -20.53 8.24
CA SER A 12 17.98 -20.05 9.48
C SER A 12 17.07 -20.23 10.73
N PHE A 13 15.90 -20.82 10.55
CA PHE A 13 14.89 -21.05 11.58
C PHE A 13 14.13 -22.34 11.27
N ILE A 14 13.45 -22.90 12.26
CA ILE A 14 12.51 -24.02 12.13
C ILE A 14 11.08 -23.52 12.36
N GLN A 15 10.08 -24.29 11.94
CA GLN A 15 8.66 -23.90 12.00
C GLN A 15 8.21 -23.48 13.41
N GLU A 16 8.65 -24.17 14.43
CA GLU A 16 8.29 -23.94 15.84
C GLU A 16 8.83 -22.60 16.39
N GLN A 17 9.83 -22.01 15.73
CA GLN A 17 10.40 -20.70 16.11
C GLN A 17 9.63 -19.54 15.49
N LEU A 18 8.74 -19.80 14.52
CA LEU A 18 7.99 -18.76 13.87
C LEU A 18 6.87 -18.26 14.78
N LYS A 19 6.91 -16.97 15.09
CA LYS A 19 5.86 -16.28 15.85
C LYS A 19 5.41 -15.07 15.04
N ILE A 20 4.09 -14.88 14.97
CA ILE A 20 3.51 -13.64 14.45
C ILE A 20 3.72 -12.58 15.53
N ASN A 21 4.32 -11.45 15.16
CA ASN A 21 4.56 -10.33 16.05
C ASN A 21 3.94 -9.06 15.46
N GLY A 22 2.95 -8.51 16.15
CA GLY A 22 2.26 -7.32 15.75
C GLY A 22 1.30 -7.52 14.57
N HIS A 23 1.00 -6.43 13.87
CA HIS A 23 0.08 -6.36 12.76
C HIS A 23 0.67 -5.53 11.63
N SER A 24 0.62 -6.03 10.40
CA SER A 24 1.08 -5.31 9.21
C SER A 24 -0.05 -5.08 8.23
N ILE A 25 -0.04 -3.92 7.57
CA ILE A 25 -0.94 -3.57 6.50
C ILE A 25 -0.11 -3.11 5.31
N GLU A 26 -0.42 -3.62 4.13
CA GLU A 26 0.13 -3.16 2.86
C GLU A 26 -0.99 -2.53 2.03
N VAL A 27 -0.72 -1.38 1.41
CA VAL A 27 -1.53 -0.79 0.36
C VAL A 27 -0.71 -0.65 -0.92
N ARG A 28 -1.33 -1.01 -2.05
CA ARG A 28 -0.72 -0.87 -3.38
C ARG A 28 -1.09 0.48 -3.95
N ILE A 29 -0.10 1.34 -4.13
CA ILE A 29 -0.29 2.64 -4.77
C ILE A 29 -0.19 2.45 -6.27
N ASN A 30 -1.29 2.71 -6.97
CA ASN A 30 -1.39 2.62 -8.41
C ASN A 30 -1.51 4.03 -9.01
N ALA A 31 -0.97 4.21 -10.22
CA ALA A 31 -1.16 5.40 -11.06
C ALA A 31 -2.49 5.27 -11.80
N GLU A 32 -3.58 5.57 -11.13
CA GLU A 32 -4.95 5.39 -11.60
C GLU A 32 -5.84 6.55 -11.14
N LYS A 33 -6.81 6.90 -12.00
CA LYS A 33 -7.85 7.87 -11.71
C LYS A 33 -9.01 7.23 -10.98
N LEU A 34 -9.53 7.91 -9.99
CA LEU A 34 -10.76 7.50 -9.30
C LEU A 34 -11.96 8.24 -9.93
N PRO A 35 -13.15 7.65 -9.98
CA PRO A 35 -13.51 6.34 -9.41
C PRO A 35 -13.41 5.18 -10.41
N ASP A 36 -13.04 5.41 -11.67
CA ASP A 36 -13.09 4.42 -12.76
C ASP A 36 -11.82 3.56 -12.89
N PHE A 37 -10.78 3.84 -12.08
CA PHE A 37 -9.49 3.15 -12.06
C PHE A 37 -8.78 3.14 -13.42
N SER A 38 -9.07 4.10 -14.30
CA SER A 38 -8.36 4.24 -15.57
C SER A 38 -6.89 4.61 -15.32
N PRO A 39 -5.94 4.05 -16.09
CA PRO A 39 -4.52 4.35 -15.93
C PRO A 39 -4.22 5.86 -16.05
N SER A 40 -3.34 6.35 -15.19
CA SER A 40 -2.84 7.73 -15.19
C SER A 40 -1.33 7.77 -15.44
N PRO A 41 -0.85 7.40 -16.65
CA PRO A 41 0.55 7.53 -17.00
C PRO A 41 0.93 9.01 -17.06
N GLY A 42 2.19 9.33 -16.76
CA GLY A 42 2.64 10.71 -16.77
C GLY A 42 3.95 10.94 -16.05
N LYS A 43 4.32 12.22 -15.93
CA LYS A 43 5.55 12.61 -15.25
C LYS A 43 5.25 12.99 -13.79
N VAL A 44 5.92 12.31 -12.86
CA VAL A 44 5.90 12.65 -11.44
C VAL A 44 6.67 13.95 -11.23
N THR A 45 5.99 15.01 -10.86
CA THR A 45 6.59 16.34 -10.66
C THR A 45 7.13 16.53 -9.26
N ALA A 46 6.50 15.92 -8.25
CA ALA A 46 7.02 15.84 -6.89
C ALA A 46 6.76 14.46 -6.29
N TYR A 47 7.74 13.96 -5.55
CA TYR A 47 7.66 12.69 -4.82
C TYR A 47 8.31 12.84 -3.45
N HIS A 48 7.57 12.50 -2.41
CA HIS A 48 8.07 12.34 -1.04
C HIS A 48 7.55 11.06 -0.43
N ALA A 49 8.45 10.13 -0.12
CA ALA A 49 8.11 8.88 0.54
C ALA A 49 7.93 9.10 2.04
N PRO A 50 6.88 8.53 2.67
CA PRO A 50 6.72 8.60 4.11
C PRO A 50 7.82 7.79 4.81
N GLY A 51 8.17 8.20 6.02
CA GLY A 51 9.22 7.56 6.80
C GLY A 51 8.84 7.24 8.24
N GLY A 52 9.84 6.79 9.01
CA GLY A 52 9.72 6.50 10.43
C GLY A 52 9.60 5.02 10.78
N LEU A 53 9.61 4.73 12.08
CA LEU A 53 9.53 3.36 12.59
C LEU A 53 8.24 2.66 12.15
N GLY A 54 8.39 1.43 11.63
CA GLY A 54 7.27 0.62 11.16
C GLY A 54 6.64 1.13 9.86
N VAL A 55 7.34 1.95 9.07
CA VAL A 55 6.91 2.39 7.73
C VAL A 55 7.96 1.97 6.72
N ARG A 56 7.51 1.37 5.60
CA ARG A 56 8.35 1.00 4.46
C ARG A 56 7.62 1.37 3.16
N MET A 57 8.31 2.06 2.28
CA MET A 57 7.84 2.34 0.93
C MET A 57 8.73 1.61 -0.08
N ASP A 58 8.15 0.65 -0.81
CA ASP A 58 8.82 -0.07 -1.89
C ASP A 58 8.36 0.57 -3.22
N SER A 59 9.22 1.38 -3.81
CA SER A 59 8.91 2.12 -5.05
C SER A 59 10.17 2.42 -5.83
N ALA A 60 10.03 2.59 -7.15
CA ALA A 60 11.07 3.09 -8.04
C ALA A 60 10.91 4.60 -8.35
N LEU A 61 9.93 5.27 -7.74
CA LEU A 61 9.62 6.68 -8.00
C LEU A 61 10.72 7.62 -7.51
N TYR A 62 10.90 8.68 -8.26
CA TYR A 62 11.70 9.87 -7.91
C TYR A 62 11.14 11.10 -8.65
N ASN A 63 11.51 12.29 -8.21
CA ASN A 63 11.11 13.53 -8.88
C ASN A 63 11.56 13.53 -10.35
N GLY A 64 10.59 13.68 -11.26
CA GLY A 64 10.84 13.65 -12.69
C GLY A 64 10.72 12.27 -13.35
N TYR A 65 10.43 11.20 -12.59
CA TYR A 65 10.15 9.89 -13.16
C TYR A 65 8.93 9.94 -14.09
N SER A 66 9.04 9.27 -15.24
CA SER A 66 7.93 9.15 -16.17
C SER A 66 7.36 7.73 -16.12
N ILE A 67 6.08 7.63 -15.76
CA ILE A 67 5.36 6.35 -15.71
C ILE A 67 4.94 6.01 -17.14
N PRO A 68 5.44 4.89 -17.69
CA PRO A 68 5.10 4.48 -19.05
C PRO A 68 3.69 3.87 -19.11
N PRO A 69 2.96 4.05 -20.23
CA PRO A 69 1.59 3.52 -20.38
C PRO A 69 1.54 2.02 -20.74
N TYR A 70 2.67 1.31 -20.76
CA TYR A 70 2.78 -0.04 -21.32
C TYR A 70 2.79 -1.16 -20.27
N TYR A 71 2.85 -0.81 -18.99
CA TYR A 71 2.95 -1.75 -17.89
C TYR A 71 1.79 -1.58 -16.90
N ASP A 72 1.76 -2.46 -15.91
CA ASP A 72 0.85 -2.35 -14.76
C ASP A 72 0.96 -0.97 -14.10
N SER A 73 -0.17 -0.46 -13.59
CA SER A 73 -0.27 0.84 -12.95
C SER A 73 0.40 0.92 -11.58
N LEU A 74 0.87 -0.21 -11.01
CA LEU A 74 1.52 -0.25 -9.70
C LEU A 74 2.81 0.58 -9.68
N ILE A 75 2.85 1.62 -8.85
CA ILE A 75 3.99 2.51 -8.69
C ILE A 75 4.65 2.43 -7.32
N GLY A 76 4.00 1.82 -6.36
CA GLY A 76 4.58 1.61 -5.04
C GLY A 76 3.74 0.73 -4.13
N LYS A 77 4.40 0.22 -3.09
CA LYS A 77 3.76 -0.49 -1.99
C LYS A 77 4.12 0.23 -0.70
N LEU A 78 3.11 0.75 -0.03
CA LEU A 78 3.27 1.32 1.30
C LEU A 78 2.91 0.24 2.32
N ILE A 79 3.88 -0.13 3.15
CA ILE A 79 3.76 -1.17 4.16
C ILE A 79 3.98 -0.55 5.53
N VAL A 80 3.07 -0.81 6.44
CA VAL A 80 3.19 -0.39 7.84
C VAL A 80 3.15 -1.59 8.78
N HIS A 81 3.78 -1.46 9.94
CA HIS A 81 3.76 -2.45 11.00
C HIS A 81 3.51 -1.75 12.34
N GLY A 82 2.66 -2.30 13.18
CA GLY A 82 2.35 -1.85 14.55
C GLY A 82 2.25 -3.03 15.52
N GLU A 83 2.15 -2.78 16.80
CA GLU A 83 1.96 -3.81 17.80
C GLU A 83 0.60 -4.52 17.65
N ASN A 84 -0.39 -3.81 17.12
CA ASN A 84 -1.75 -4.29 16.86
C ASN A 84 -2.37 -3.59 15.66
N ARG A 85 -3.58 -4.04 15.24
CA ARG A 85 -4.28 -3.47 14.08
C ARG A 85 -4.55 -1.98 14.23
N LYS A 86 -4.98 -1.51 15.40
CA LYS A 86 -5.28 -0.10 15.65
C LYS A 86 -4.05 0.79 15.43
N GLU A 87 -2.91 0.38 15.93
CA GLU A 87 -1.65 1.09 15.72
C GLU A 87 -1.20 1.05 14.28
N ALA A 88 -1.31 -0.10 13.60
CA ALA A 88 -0.98 -0.22 12.19
C ALA A 88 -1.86 0.71 11.33
N ILE A 89 -3.18 0.79 11.59
CA ILE A 89 -4.09 1.73 10.90
C ILE A 89 -3.71 3.18 11.17
N ALA A 90 -3.45 3.56 12.42
CA ALA A 90 -3.04 4.93 12.75
C ALA A 90 -1.72 5.30 12.04
N ARG A 91 -0.78 4.37 11.97
CA ARG A 91 0.48 4.54 11.26
C ARG A 91 0.29 4.66 9.75
N LEU A 92 -0.62 3.88 9.17
CA LEU A 92 -0.96 3.96 7.74
C LEU A 92 -1.61 5.31 7.40
N LYS A 93 -2.57 5.79 8.21
CA LYS A 93 -3.18 7.12 8.04
C LYS A 93 -2.13 8.23 8.04
N ARG A 94 -1.20 8.21 9.00
CA ARG A 94 -0.10 9.17 9.05
C ARG A 94 0.79 9.08 7.80
N ALA A 95 1.16 7.86 7.41
CA ALA A 95 2.06 7.64 6.28
C ALA A 95 1.42 8.06 4.95
N LEU A 96 0.13 7.83 4.74
CA LEU A 96 -0.60 8.32 3.56
C LEU A 96 -0.64 9.86 3.53
N GLY A 97 -0.90 10.50 4.67
CA GLY A 97 -0.87 11.97 4.78
C GLY A 97 0.50 12.61 4.58
N GLU A 98 1.60 11.85 4.72
CA GLU A 98 2.96 12.30 4.41
C GLU A 98 3.38 12.00 2.96
N LEU A 99 2.73 11.03 2.30
CA LEU A 99 3.07 10.62 0.95
C LEU A 99 2.68 11.68 -0.07
N ILE A 100 3.65 12.18 -0.83
CA ILE A 100 3.41 13.13 -1.91
C ILE A 100 3.75 12.45 -3.24
N ILE A 101 2.80 12.45 -4.16
CA ILE A 101 2.98 12.01 -5.55
C ILE A 101 2.19 12.99 -6.43
N ASP A 102 2.87 13.98 -6.99
CA ASP A 102 2.23 14.99 -7.85
C ASP A 102 2.54 14.74 -9.33
N GLY A 103 1.65 15.26 -10.18
CA GLY A 103 1.78 15.19 -11.64
C GLY A 103 1.01 14.04 -12.29
N ILE A 104 0.46 13.14 -11.49
CA ILE A 104 -0.38 12.00 -11.91
C ILE A 104 -1.49 11.78 -10.89
N ASP A 105 -2.55 11.08 -11.28
CA ASP A 105 -3.56 10.59 -10.35
C ASP A 105 -3.13 9.26 -9.74
N THR A 106 -3.52 9.02 -8.49
CA THR A 106 -3.18 7.80 -7.76
C THR A 106 -4.35 7.28 -6.93
N THR A 107 -4.24 6.02 -6.48
CA THR A 107 -5.21 5.41 -5.56
C THR A 107 -5.06 5.85 -4.09
N VAL A 108 -4.17 6.80 -3.78
CA VAL A 108 -3.98 7.30 -2.39
C VAL A 108 -5.28 7.81 -1.77
N PRO A 109 -6.10 8.67 -2.44
CA PRO A 109 -7.34 9.15 -1.85
C PRO A 109 -8.34 8.05 -1.49
N LEU A 110 -8.40 6.98 -2.29
CA LEU A 110 -9.23 5.81 -1.97
C LEU A 110 -8.85 5.21 -0.61
N PHE A 111 -7.56 5.00 -0.35
CA PHE A 111 -7.12 4.43 0.92
C PHE A 111 -7.37 5.37 2.11
N GLU A 112 -7.30 6.68 1.91
CA GLU A 112 -7.65 7.66 2.95
C GLU A 112 -9.14 7.56 3.34
N GLU A 113 -10.04 7.34 2.38
CA GLU A 113 -11.45 7.10 2.62
C GLU A 113 -11.69 5.74 3.30
N LEU A 114 -11.16 4.66 2.73
CA LEU A 114 -11.33 3.30 3.23
C LEU A 114 -10.90 3.14 4.70
N LEU A 115 -9.86 3.82 5.12
CA LEU A 115 -9.39 3.76 6.51
C LEU A 115 -10.34 4.40 7.53
N ASN A 116 -11.40 5.08 7.08
CA ASN A 116 -12.44 5.62 7.94
C ASN A 116 -13.68 4.70 8.03
N GLU A 117 -13.74 3.66 7.19
CA GLU A 117 -14.83 2.69 7.21
C GLU A 117 -14.70 1.72 8.38
N ASP A 118 -15.79 1.53 9.12
CA ASP A 118 -15.81 0.65 10.31
C ASP A 118 -15.44 -0.79 9.97
N ASP A 119 -15.89 -1.31 8.83
CA ASP A 119 -15.58 -2.66 8.39
C ASP A 119 -14.07 -2.84 8.15
N ILE A 120 -13.44 -1.85 7.55
CA ILE A 120 -11.99 -1.85 7.33
C ILE A 120 -11.24 -1.74 8.66
N VAL A 121 -11.67 -0.84 9.55
CA VAL A 121 -11.05 -0.64 10.86
C VAL A 121 -11.15 -1.92 11.71
N ASN A 122 -12.31 -2.58 11.69
CA ASN A 122 -12.56 -3.79 12.47
C ASN A 122 -12.09 -5.09 11.76
N GLY A 123 -11.74 -5.02 10.48
CA GLY A 123 -11.25 -6.19 9.72
C GLY A 123 -12.35 -7.19 9.36
N VAL A 124 -13.57 -6.73 9.16
CA VAL A 124 -14.77 -7.55 8.87
C VAL A 124 -15.22 -7.44 7.42
N TYR A 125 -14.28 -7.37 6.49
CA TYR A 125 -14.53 -7.25 5.06
C TYR A 125 -14.17 -8.53 4.30
N THR A 126 -14.83 -8.73 3.15
CA THR A 126 -14.59 -9.84 2.22
C THR A 126 -13.85 -9.35 0.98
N ILE A 127 -13.52 -10.26 0.06
CA ILE A 127 -12.90 -9.91 -1.23
C ILE A 127 -13.84 -9.11 -2.14
N HIS A 128 -15.15 -9.11 -1.90
CA HIS A 128 -16.15 -8.37 -2.68
C HIS A 128 -16.55 -7.04 -2.05
N TRP A 129 -16.11 -6.80 -0.81
CA TRP A 129 -16.52 -5.63 -0.03
C TRP A 129 -16.26 -4.30 -0.75
N LEU A 130 -15.10 -4.16 -1.40
CA LEU A 130 -14.74 -2.91 -2.09
C LEU A 130 -15.66 -2.63 -3.29
N GLU A 131 -16.04 -3.65 -4.04
CA GLU A 131 -16.96 -3.52 -5.18
C GLU A 131 -18.33 -3.03 -4.70
N GLU A 132 -18.87 -3.66 -3.65
CA GLU A 132 -20.16 -3.29 -3.03
C GLU A 132 -20.13 -1.87 -2.46
N TRP A 133 -19.03 -1.49 -1.82
CA TRP A 133 -18.82 -0.15 -1.27
C TRP A 133 -18.79 0.92 -2.37
N LEU A 134 -18.06 0.69 -3.47
CA LEU A 134 -17.99 1.60 -4.62
C LEU A 134 -19.36 1.78 -5.29
N GLU A 135 -20.15 0.72 -5.43
CA GLU A 135 -21.53 0.80 -5.94
C GLU A 135 -22.45 1.62 -5.02
N GLY A 136 -22.22 1.58 -3.70
CA GLY A 136 -22.96 2.35 -2.71
C GLY A 136 -22.70 3.85 -2.79
N ILE A 137 -21.51 4.28 -3.12
CA ILE A 137 -21.12 5.69 -3.27
C ILE A 137 -21.64 6.28 -4.60
N SER A 138 -21.78 5.43 -5.63
CA SER A 138 -22.19 5.87 -6.98
C SER A 138 -23.69 6.17 -7.10
N LYS A 139 -24.47 6.03 -6.04
CA LYS A 139 -25.92 6.33 -5.94
C LYS A 139 -26.19 7.61 -5.17
#